data_f67202e1a79364d13be4f817d6a57c8b
#
_entry.id   f67202e1a79364d13be4f817d6a57c8b
#
_cell.length_a   1.000
_cell.length_b   1.000
_cell.length_c   1.000
_cell.angle_alpha   90.00
_cell.angle_beta   90.00
_cell.angle_gamma   90.00
#
_symmetry.space_group_name_H-M   'P 1'
#
loop_
_entity.id
_entity.type
_entity.pdbx_description
1 polymer ?
#
loop_
_entity_poly.entity_id
_entity_poly.type
_entity_poly.pdbx_seq_one_letter_code
_entity_poly.pdbx_strand_id
1 'polypeptide(L)'
;MYVLDGHRTCCSDDPRLAPKVLSHPLAGGGMSSPQSSHYDHSVEYVDQIPQNIVVERDARVDVVVLVFPGVSADIKLDVHLVGEGAEANVYGTYVCGGEEKVKIAVDMYHDVPHCNSRQLFKGIAGGVSRVDFYGKIIVAQDAQRTEAYQENHNILLTDGAKVDTKPQLEIYADDVKCSHGATIGRLNEEEQFYMRSRGISLEDAKVLQMISFIAPVLENIQDESEREQLAVRFEEAIRKLVK
;
A
#
# COMPACT_ATOMS: atom_id res chain seq x y z
N MET A 1 -5.47 3.60 9.16
CA MET A 1 -5.71 2.58 8.12
C MET A 1 -6.64 3.15 7.06
N TYR A 2 -6.43 2.84 5.78
CA TYR A 2 -7.23 3.33 4.65
C TYR A 2 -7.72 2.16 3.83
N VAL A 3 -9.05 2.03 3.72
CA VAL A 3 -9.71 0.94 2.98
C VAL A 3 -10.46 1.52 1.79
N LEU A 4 -10.15 1.06 0.59
CA LEU A 4 -10.73 1.46 -0.68
C LEU A 4 -11.52 0.29 -1.27
N ASP A 5 -12.85 0.31 -1.09
CA ASP A 5 -13.74 -0.82 -1.44
C ASP A 5 -14.89 -0.44 -2.38
N GLY A 6 -14.87 0.78 -2.94
CA GLY A 6 -15.94 1.27 -3.82
C GLY A 6 -17.24 1.62 -3.11
N HIS A 7 -17.38 1.38 -1.81
CA HIS A 7 -18.62 1.64 -1.08
C HIS A 7 -18.52 2.68 0.03
N ARG A 8 -17.37 2.90 0.63
CA ARG A 8 -17.06 4.01 1.57
C ARG A 8 -15.59 3.95 1.98
N THR A 9 -14.98 5.10 2.19
CA THR A 9 -13.75 5.21 2.98
C THR A 9 -14.13 5.14 4.45
N CYS A 10 -13.74 4.08 5.14
CA CYS A 10 -13.84 4.02 6.59
C CYS A 10 -12.50 4.46 7.20
N CYS A 11 -12.46 5.69 7.72
CA CYS A 11 -11.49 6.04 8.75
C CYS A 11 -12.04 5.53 10.09
N SER A 12 -11.24 4.91 10.92
CA SER A 12 -11.62 4.72 12.32
C SER A 12 -11.72 6.12 12.95
N ASP A 13 -12.92 6.47 13.42
CA ASP A 13 -13.23 7.76 14.08
C ASP A 13 -12.64 7.87 15.50
N ASP A 14 -11.57 7.17 15.85
CA ASP A 14 -10.90 7.37 17.12
C ASP A 14 -9.98 8.60 17.03
N PRO A 15 -10.38 9.74 17.64
CA PRO A 15 -9.58 10.97 17.60
C PRO A 15 -8.23 10.87 18.31
N ARG A 16 -7.94 9.74 18.98
CA ARG A 16 -6.67 9.47 19.66
C ARG A 16 -5.63 8.83 18.75
N LEU A 17 -6.05 8.34 17.57
CA LEU A 17 -5.20 7.73 16.55
C LEU A 17 -4.98 8.62 15.33
N ALA A 18 -5.53 9.84 15.33
CA ALA A 18 -5.27 10.80 14.26
C ALA A 18 -3.83 11.30 14.38
N PRO A 19 -2.98 11.13 13.34
CA PRO A 19 -1.69 11.78 13.32
C PRO A 19 -1.91 13.29 13.46
N LYS A 20 -1.17 13.95 14.35
CA LYS A 20 -1.18 15.41 14.46
C LYS A 20 -0.61 16.00 13.18
N VAL A 21 -1.47 16.33 12.23
CA VAL A 21 -1.11 17.09 11.05
C VAL A 21 -0.86 18.53 11.50
N LEU A 22 0.39 18.91 11.59
CA LEU A 22 0.77 20.32 11.72
C LEU A 22 0.61 20.97 10.34
N SER A 23 -0.54 21.62 10.11
CA SER A 23 -0.75 22.49 8.97
C SER A 23 0.00 23.79 9.19
N HIS A 24 1.09 24.01 8.46
CA HIS A 24 1.61 25.37 8.29
C HIS A 24 0.75 26.09 7.25
N PRO A 25 0.21 27.29 7.57
CA PRO A 25 -0.54 28.07 6.59
C PRO A 25 0.44 28.74 5.62
N LEU A 26 0.44 28.33 4.38
CA LEU A 26 0.93 29.16 3.29
C LEU A 26 -0.20 30.11 2.90
N ALA A 27 0.12 31.39 2.99
CA ALA A 27 -0.79 32.50 2.76
C ALA A 27 -1.16 32.64 1.26
N GLY A 28 -2.45 32.84 1.04
CA GLY A 28 -2.96 33.80 0.04
C GLY A 28 -3.31 33.29 -1.35
N GLY A 29 -4.60 33.37 -1.68
CA GLY A 29 -4.98 33.66 -3.06
C GLY A 29 -6.24 32.98 -3.59
N GLY A 30 -7.40 33.63 -3.43
CA GLY A 30 -8.35 33.81 -4.53
C GLY A 30 -9.28 32.67 -4.95
N MET A 31 -10.54 32.86 -4.57
CA MET A 31 -11.74 32.18 -5.08
C MET A 31 -11.84 32.18 -6.62
N SER A 32 -12.24 31.06 -7.21
CA SER A 32 -13.26 31.00 -8.26
C SER A 32 -13.71 29.55 -8.47
N SER A 33 -15.00 29.32 -8.33
CA SER A 33 -15.69 28.06 -8.66
C SER A 33 -15.75 27.87 -10.19
N PRO A 34 -15.56 26.65 -10.70
CA PRO A 34 -16.10 26.27 -12.00
C PRO A 34 -17.21 25.22 -11.88
N GLN A 35 -18.16 25.41 -12.74
CA GLN A 35 -19.40 24.68 -12.97
C GLN A 35 -19.18 23.23 -13.41
N SER A 36 -20.16 22.40 -13.05
CA SER A 36 -20.42 21.02 -13.46
C SER A 36 -20.02 20.64 -14.88
N SER A 37 -19.16 19.62 -15.00
CA SER A 37 -19.05 18.80 -16.19
C SER A 37 -19.12 17.32 -15.82
N HIS A 38 -19.84 16.55 -16.62
CA HIS A 38 -20.14 15.14 -16.48
C HIS A 38 -18.92 14.32 -16.03
N TYR A 39 -18.99 13.74 -14.83
CA TYR A 39 -18.02 12.80 -14.35
C TYR A 39 -18.46 11.38 -14.73
N ASP A 40 -17.57 10.68 -15.41
CA ASP A 40 -17.64 9.23 -15.63
C ASP A 40 -17.49 8.54 -14.27
N HIS A 41 -18.47 7.72 -13.91
CA HIS A 41 -18.64 7.13 -12.56
C HIS A 41 -17.67 6.00 -12.22
N SER A 42 -16.48 5.92 -12.83
CA SER A 42 -15.53 4.82 -12.65
C SER A 42 -14.25 5.14 -11.88
N VAL A 43 -14.07 6.35 -11.38
CA VAL A 43 -12.87 6.73 -10.63
C VAL A 43 -13.25 7.50 -9.37
N GLU A 44 -13.34 6.82 -8.24
CA GLU A 44 -13.38 7.49 -6.94
C GLU A 44 -11.97 7.92 -6.54
N TYR A 45 -11.72 9.22 -6.56
CA TYR A 45 -10.51 9.81 -5.99
C TYR A 45 -10.61 9.79 -4.47
N VAL A 46 -9.58 9.26 -3.82
CA VAL A 46 -9.51 9.19 -2.38
C VAL A 46 -8.87 10.47 -1.84
N ASP A 47 -9.68 11.47 -1.58
CA ASP A 47 -9.25 12.74 -0.97
C ASP A 47 -8.89 12.62 0.52
N GLN A 48 -8.92 11.41 1.10
CA GLN A 48 -8.84 11.20 2.55
C GLN A 48 -7.54 10.57 3.04
N ILE A 49 -6.65 10.11 2.16
CA ILE A 49 -5.32 9.67 2.60
C ILE A 49 -4.45 10.91 2.78
N PRO A 50 -3.87 11.15 3.98
CA PRO A 50 -2.99 12.29 4.18
C PRO A 50 -1.79 12.16 3.26
N GLN A 51 -1.63 13.09 2.34
CA GLN A 51 -0.53 13.08 1.38
C GLN A 51 0.83 13.28 2.07
N ASN A 52 0.86 14.04 3.16
CA ASN A 52 2.08 14.33 3.92
C ASN A 52 1.94 13.83 5.36
N ILE A 53 2.88 13.00 5.78
CA ILE A 53 3.00 12.49 7.15
C ILE A 53 4.35 12.94 7.70
N VAL A 54 4.34 13.61 8.85
CA VAL A 54 5.56 14.05 9.54
C VAL A 54 5.69 13.25 10.82
N VAL A 55 6.84 12.58 11.00
CA VAL A 55 7.14 11.75 12.16
C VAL A 55 8.19 12.44 13.01
N GLU A 56 7.79 12.86 14.19
CA GLU A 56 8.63 13.58 15.13
C GLU A 56 9.55 12.62 15.93
N ARG A 57 10.37 13.21 16.82
CA ARG A 57 11.34 12.49 17.65
C ARG A 57 10.68 11.36 18.43
N ASP A 58 11.32 10.14 18.38
CA ASP A 58 10.89 8.94 19.10
C ASP A 58 9.42 8.54 18.82
N ALA A 59 8.80 9.10 17.77
CA ALA A 59 7.44 8.78 17.37
C ALA A 59 7.43 7.60 16.37
N ARG A 60 6.33 6.84 16.41
CA ARG A 60 6.07 5.76 15.46
C ARG A 60 4.74 5.98 14.74
N VAL A 61 4.77 5.75 13.44
CA VAL A 61 3.58 5.79 12.57
C VAL A 61 3.51 4.50 11.74
N ASP A 62 2.38 3.82 11.84
CA ASP A 62 2.05 2.68 10.99
C ASP A 62 0.88 3.04 10.07
N VAL A 63 1.08 2.94 8.76
CA VAL A 63 0.07 3.21 7.73
C VAL A 63 -0.28 1.91 7.01
N VAL A 64 -1.56 1.57 6.94
CA VAL A 64 -2.03 0.41 6.17
C VAL A 64 -2.99 0.88 5.08
N VAL A 65 -2.70 0.51 3.83
CA VAL A 65 -3.49 0.86 2.64
C VAL A 65 -4.05 -0.40 1.99
N LEU A 66 -5.36 -0.49 1.87
CA LEU A 66 -6.04 -1.65 1.32
C LEU A 66 -6.91 -1.25 0.13
N VAL A 67 -6.64 -1.81 -1.06
CA VAL A 67 -7.41 -1.57 -2.29
C VAL A 67 -8.11 -2.86 -2.70
N PHE A 68 -9.44 -2.82 -2.70
CA PHE A 68 -10.28 -3.96 -3.08
C PHE A 68 -10.52 -4.04 -4.58
N PRO A 69 -10.90 -5.22 -5.11
CA PRO A 69 -11.28 -5.38 -6.51
C PRO A 69 -12.42 -4.43 -6.92
N GLY A 70 -12.36 -3.95 -8.16
CA GLY A 70 -13.32 -3.00 -8.72
C GLY A 70 -13.02 -1.54 -8.41
N VAL A 71 -11.93 -1.25 -7.69
CA VAL A 71 -11.53 0.11 -7.33
C VAL A 71 -10.30 0.53 -8.12
N SER A 72 -10.40 1.66 -8.82
CA SER A 72 -9.23 2.38 -9.36
C SER A 72 -8.80 3.45 -8.35
N ALA A 73 -7.50 3.57 -8.11
CA ALA A 73 -6.96 4.48 -7.10
C ALA A 73 -5.68 5.15 -7.59
N ASP A 74 -5.48 6.41 -7.17
CA ASP A 74 -4.22 7.14 -7.32
C ASP A 74 -3.81 7.62 -5.92
N ILE A 75 -2.81 6.96 -5.35
CA ILE A 75 -2.40 7.13 -3.95
C ILE A 75 -1.02 7.73 -3.94
N LYS A 76 -0.86 8.85 -3.24
CA LYS A 76 0.43 9.47 -3.01
C LYS A 76 0.65 9.68 -1.51
N LEU A 77 1.79 9.21 -1.01
CA LEU A 77 2.23 9.34 0.38
C LEU A 77 3.64 9.91 0.41
N ASP A 78 3.80 11.07 1.02
CA ASP A 78 5.08 11.67 1.35
C ASP A 78 5.28 11.55 2.88
N VAL A 79 6.27 10.78 3.31
CA VAL A 79 6.52 10.51 4.74
C VAL A 79 7.87 11.07 5.14
N HIS A 80 7.90 12.00 6.09
CA HIS A 80 9.10 12.69 6.57
C HIS A 80 9.43 12.29 8.00
N LEU A 81 10.56 11.64 8.20
CA LEU A 81 11.12 11.36 9.52
C LEU A 81 12.04 12.52 9.90
N VAL A 82 11.48 13.49 10.63
CA VAL A 82 12.15 14.75 11.00
C VAL A 82 12.74 14.74 12.41
N GLY A 83 12.39 13.76 13.23
CA GLY A 83 12.89 13.59 14.59
C GLY A 83 13.77 12.35 14.73
N GLU A 84 14.87 12.49 15.46
CA GLU A 84 15.76 11.37 15.76
C GLU A 84 15.01 10.25 16.48
N GLY A 85 15.25 8.98 16.12
CA GLY A 85 14.53 7.82 16.66
C GLY A 85 13.14 7.61 16.07
N ALA A 86 12.74 8.40 15.04
CA ALA A 86 11.45 8.22 14.37
C ALA A 86 11.35 6.88 13.62
N GLU A 87 10.18 6.29 13.67
CA GLU A 87 9.86 5.05 12.95
C GLU A 87 8.61 5.22 12.09
N ALA A 88 8.68 4.86 10.80
CA ALA A 88 7.56 4.91 9.87
C ALA A 88 7.42 3.61 9.10
N ASN A 89 6.25 2.96 9.19
CA ASN A 89 5.97 1.75 8.46
C ASN A 89 4.75 1.96 7.55
N VAL A 90 4.90 1.60 6.28
CA VAL A 90 3.82 1.68 5.28
C VAL A 90 3.57 0.29 4.72
N TYR A 91 2.39 -0.22 4.95
CA TYR A 91 1.94 -1.52 4.49
C TYR A 91 0.81 -1.34 3.49
N GLY A 92 0.84 -2.06 2.38
CA GLY A 92 -0.21 -1.95 1.39
C GLY A 92 -0.54 -3.26 0.68
N THR A 93 -1.82 -3.47 0.40
CA THR A 93 -2.24 -4.52 -0.52
C THR A 93 -3.29 -4.00 -1.49
N TYR A 94 -3.22 -4.47 -2.71
CA TYR A 94 -4.21 -4.23 -3.75
C TYR A 94 -4.54 -5.52 -4.47
N VAL A 95 -5.83 -5.70 -4.75
CA VAL A 95 -6.35 -6.83 -5.52
C VAL A 95 -7.17 -6.29 -6.68
N CYS A 96 -6.74 -6.57 -7.90
CA CYS A 96 -7.40 -6.13 -9.13
C CYS A 96 -7.83 -7.35 -9.94
N GLY A 97 -9.03 -7.35 -10.49
CA GLY A 97 -9.56 -8.49 -11.25
C GLY A 97 -10.19 -8.13 -12.59
N GLY A 98 -10.34 -6.85 -12.90
CA GLY A 98 -10.99 -6.34 -14.10
C GLY A 98 -10.11 -5.39 -14.91
N GLU A 99 -10.56 -4.14 -15.04
CA GLU A 99 -9.91 -3.06 -15.82
C GLU A 99 -9.33 -1.97 -14.91
N GLU A 100 -9.19 -2.24 -13.62
CA GLU A 100 -8.76 -1.27 -12.62
C GLU A 100 -7.40 -0.67 -12.97
N LYS A 101 -7.25 0.60 -12.62
CA LYS A 101 -5.99 1.33 -12.70
C LYS A 101 -5.60 1.78 -11.30
N VAL A 102 -4.55 1.20 -10.77
CA VAL A 102 -4.04 1.52 -9.43
C VAL A 102 -2.66 2.13 -9.56
N LYS A 103 -2.51 3.35 -9.05
CA LYS A 103 -1.21 4.01 -8.93
C LYS A 103 -0.90 4.23 -7.47
N ILE A 104 0.30 3.88 -7.07
CA ILE A 104 0.78 4.06 -5.71
C ILE A 104 2.16 4.69 -5.77
N ALA A 105 2.31 5.86 -5.19
CA ALA A 105 3.59 6.53 -5.01
C ALA A 105 3.85 6.74 -3.51
N VAL A 106 4.98 6.26 -3.02
CA VAL A 106 5.40 6.42 -1.62
C VAL A 106 6.82 6.96 -1.59
N ASP A 107 6.95 8.21 -1.17
CA ASP A 107 8.25 8.85 -0.95
C ASP A 107 8.54 8.91 0.55
N MET A 108 9.65 8.28 0.99
CA MET A 108 10.07 8.19 2.38
C MET A 108 11.34 9.00 2.58
N TYR A 109 11.26 10.06 3.38
CA TYR A 109 12.37 10.98 3.64
C TYR A 109 12.94 10.75 5.04
N HIS A 110 14.20 10.37 5.11
CA HIS A 110 14.98 10.31 6.34
C HIS A 110 15.83 11.58 6.43
N ASP A 111 15.34 12.57 7.17
CA ASP A 111 15.96 13.90 7.26
C ASP A 111 17.00 13.98 8.39
N VAL A 112 16.92 13.07 9.37
CA VAL A 112 17.76 13.06 10.58
C VAL A 112 18.25 11.65 10.91
N PRO A 113 19.32 11.49 11.74
CA PRO A 113 19.90 10.19 12.05
C PRO A 113 18.99 9.29 12.92
N HIS A 114 19.37 8.01 13.00
CA HIS A 114 18.74 6.98 13.84
C HIS A 114 17.27 6.70 13.55
N CYS A 115 16.82 6.91 12.32
CA CYS A 115 15.45 6.65 11.91
C CYS A 115 15.29 5.30 11.22
N ASN A 116 14.11 4.69 11.40
CA ASN A 116 13.77 3.41 10.82
C ASN A 116 12.53 3.53 9.93
N SER A 117 12.56 2.86 8.77
CA SER A 117 11.36 2.74 7.94
C SER A 117 11.22 1.39 7.28
N ARG A 118 9.96 0.99 7.09
CA ARG A 118 9.61 -0.19 6.31
C ARG A 118 8.45 0.08 5.38
N GLN A 119 8.60 -0.34 4.12
CA GLN A 119 7.53 -0.35 3.15
C GLN A 119 7.32 -1.80 2.67
N LEU A 120 6.11 -2.33 2.82
CA LEU A 120 5.75 -3.66 2.33
C LEU A 120 4.45 -3.58 1.53
N PHE A 121 4.55 -3.79 0.23
CA PHE A 121 3.41 -3.85 -0.66
C PHE A 121 3.28 -5.23 -1.30
N LYS A 122 2.06 -5.77 -1.28
CA LYS A 122 1.72 -7.05 -1.90
C LYS A 122 0.51 -6.89 -2.80
N GLY A 123 0.71 -7.07 -4.10
CA GLY A 123 -0.31 -6.83 -5.12
C GLY A 123 -0.74 -8.09 -5.87
N ILE A 124 -2.01 -8.18 -6.18
CA ILE A 124 -2.58 -9.22 -7.05
C ILE A 124 -3.27 -8.52 -8.21
N ALA A 125 -2.84 -8.80 -9.44
CA ALA A 125 -3.37 -8.18 -10.64
C ALA A 125 -3.93 -9.24 -11.61
N GLY A 126 -5.20 -9.11 -11.96
CA GLY A 126 -5.93 -9.96 -12.88
C GLY A 126 -6.66 -9.16 -13.97
N GLY A 127 -7.44 -9.83 -14.81
CA GLY A 127 -8.16 -9.20 -15.91
C GLY A 127 -7.23 -8.50 -16.90
N VAL A 128 -7.49 -7.23 -17.16
CA VAL A 128 -6.64 -6.32 -17.96
C VAL A 128 -6.19 -5.11 -17.12
N SER A 129 -6.17 -5.25 -15.81
CA SER A 129 -5.79 -4.21 -14.87
C SER A 129 -4.38 -3.68 -15.09
N ARG A 130 -4.14 -2.45 -14.63
CA ARG A 130 -2.85 -1.77 -14.71
C ARG A 130 -2.47 -1.27 -13.33
N VAL A 131 -1.29 -1.62 -12.88
CA VAL A 131 -0.76 -1.18 -11.60
C VAL A 131 0.60 -0.53 -11.81
N ASP A 132 0.72 0.70 -11.34
CA ASP A 132 1.98 1.45 -11.32
C ASP A 132 2.38 1.66 -9.85
N PHE A 133 3.47 1.06 -9.42
CA PHE A 133 4.05 1.27 -8.09
C PHE A 133 5.37 2.04 -8.22
N TYR A 134 5.45 3.15 -7.52
CA TYR A 134 6.66 3.93 -7.37
C TYR A 134 6.96 4.10 -5.89
N GLY A 135 8.07 3.57 -5.44
CA GLY A 135 8.50 3.71 -4.06
C GLY A 135 9.91 4.29 -4.01
N LYS A 136 10.09 5.41 -3.30
CA LYS A 136 11.37 6.04 -3.15
C LYS A 136 11.74 6.19 -1.68
N ILE A 137 13.00 5.90 -1.36
CA ILE A 137 13.60 6.20 -0.06
C ILE A 137 14.71 7.20 -0.29
N ILE A 138 14.65 8.33 0.42
CA ILE A 138 15.64 9.40 0.38
C ILE A 138 16.29 9.48 1.77
N VAL A 139 17.60 9.32 1.85
CA VAL A 139 18.36 9.45 3.09
C VAL A 139 19.29 10.65 2.97
N ALA A 140 19.06 11.67 3.79
CA ALA A 140 19.86 12.89 3.80
C ALA A 140 21.31 12.61 4.26
N GLN A 141 22.24 13.51 3.92
CA GLN A 141 23.68 13.34 4.19
C GLN A 141 24.00 13.11 5.68
N ASP A 142 23.27 13.79 6.57
CA ASP A 142 23.48 13.69 8.01
C ASP A 142 22.59 12.64 8.68
N ALA A 143 21.71 11.95 7.91
CA ALA A 143 20.82 10.92 8.42
C ALA A 143 21.53 9.57 8.61
N GLN A 144 22.61 9.57 9.38
CA GLN A 144 23.42 8.39 9.69
C GLN A 144 22.65 7.39 10.55
N ARG A 145 23.04 6.11 10.47
CA ARG A 145 22.40 4.98 11.20
C ARG A 145 20.91 4.82 10.90
N THR A 146 20.53 5.19 9.68
CA THR A 146 19.20 4.90 9.16
C THR A 146 19.10 3.44 8.74
N GLU A 147 17.99 2.80 9.11
CA GLU A 147 17.60 1.48 8.59
C GLU A 147 16.30 1.64 7.77
N ALA A 148 16.36 1.36 6.46
CA ALA A 148 15.22 1.57 5.57
C ALA A 148 15.05 0.40 4.59
N TYR A 149 13.88 -0.22 4.62
CA TYR A 149 13.57 -1.41 3.82
C TYR A 149 12.32 -1.20 2.99
N GLN A 150 12.41 -1.54 1.70
CA GLN A 150 11.27 -1.46 0.78
C GLN A 150 11.10 -2.77 0.04
N GLU A 151 9.89 -3.33 0.11
CA GLU A 151 9.52 -4.55 -0.58
C GLU A 151 8.21 -4.36 -1.36
N ASN A 152 8.20 -4.72 -2.64
CA ASN A 152 7.00 -4.74 -3.47
C ASN A 152 6.90 -6.08 -4.22
N HIS A 153 5.95 -6.91 -3.83
CA HIS A 153 5.75 -8.22 -4.41
C HIS A 153 4.41 -8.30 -5.13
N ASN A 154 4.39 -8.86 -6.33
CA ASN A 154 3.21 -8.89 -7.18
C ASN A 154 2.95 -10.27 -7.76
N ILE A 155 1.68 -10.65 -7.86
CA ILE A 155 1.19 -11.82 -8.56
C ILE A 155 0.32 -11.39 -9.74
N LEU A 156 0.64 -11.90 -10.93
CA LEU A 156 -0.18 -11.77 -12.12
C LEU A 156 -1.07 -13.01 -12.26
N LEU A 157 -2.38 -12.81 -12.28
CA LEU A 157 -3.37 -13.88 -12.48
C LEU A 157 -3.65 -14.14 -13.96
N THR A 158 -3.48 -13.14 -14.80
CA THR A 158 -3.81 -13.20 -16.24
C THR A 158 -2.71 -12.57 -17.08
N ASP A 159 -2.63 -12.92 -18.36
CA ASP A 159 -1.69 -12.31 -19.31
C ASP A 159 -2.06 -10.87 -19.69
N GLY A 160 -3.32 -10.50 -19.50
CA GLY A 160 -3.80 -9.15 -19.76
C GLY A 160 -3.39 -8.12 -18.73
N ALA A 161 -3.18 -8.55 -17.48
CA ALA A 161 -2.79 -7.66 -16.39
C ALA A 161 -1.34 -7.18 -16.54
N LYS A 162 -1.06 -5.95 -16.11
CA LYS A 162 0.29 -5.37 -16.11
C LYS A 162 0.59 -4.70 -14.79
N VAL A 163 1.79 -4.95 -14.29
CA VAL A 163 2.36 -4.27 -13.13
C VAL A 163 3.69 -3.65 -13.53
N ASP A 164 3.84 -2.37 -13.29
CA ASP A 164 5.10 -1.65 -13.40
C ASP A 164 5.54 -1.23 -11.99
N THR A 165 6.68 -1.71 -11.53
CA THR A 165 7.22 -1.42 -10.20
C THR A 165 8.59 -0.78 -10.31
N LYS A 166 8.75 0.40 -9.67
CA LYS A 166 9.96 1.22 -9.72
C LYS A 166 10.42 1.58 -8.31
N PRO A 167 11.08 0.66 -7.60
CA PRO A 167 11.72 1.01 -6.34
C PRO A 167 13.00 1.83 -6.60
N GLN A 168 13.22 2.87 -5.78
CA GLN A 168 14.37 3.76 -5.90
C GLN A 168 14.97 4.08 -4.53
N LEU A 169 16.29 4.10 -4.45
CA LEU A 169 17.04 4.55 -3.28
C LEU A 169 17.92 5.74 -3.66
N GLU A 170 17.81 6.84 -2.91
CA GLU A 170 18.69 8.01 -2.99
C GLU A 170 19.38 8.17 -1.63
N ILE A 171 20.60 7.68 -1.51
CA ILE A 171 21.31 7.59 -0.23
C ILE A 171 22.49 8.53 -0.27
N TYR A 172 22.49 9.53 0.61
CA TYR A 172 23.55 10.52 0.74
C TYR A 172 24.38 10.36 2.04
N ALA A 173 24.01 9.40 2.89
CA ALA A 173 24.73 9.05 4.13
C ALA A 173 25.57 7.78 3.96
N ASP A 174 26.62 7.60 4.76
CA ASP A 174 27.57 6.49 4.61
C ASP A 174 27.26 5.31 5.55
N ASP A 175 26.84 5.57 6.80
CA ASP A 175 26.56 4.55 7.81
C ASP A 175 25.07 4.25 7.88
N VAL A 176 24.58 3.48 6.91
CA VAL A 176 23.15 3.13 6.80
C VAL A 176 22.93 1.68 6.35
N LYS A 177 21.74 1.14 6.65
CA LYS A 177 21.29 -0.16 6.14
C LYS A 177 20.01 0.07 5.32
N CYS A 178 20.15 0.15 4.02
CA CYS A 178 19.03 0.37 3.13
C CYS A 178 18.97 -0.72 2.06
N SER A 179 17.77 -1.23 1.82
CA SER A 179 17.56 -2.19 0.74
C SER A 179 16.18 -2.02 0.12
N HIS A 180 16.07 -2.42 -1.14
CA HIS A 180 14.80 -2.57 -1.80
C HIS A 180 14.70 -3.93 -2.53
N GLY A 181 13.48 -4.43 -2.67
CA GLY A 181 13.18 -5.63 -3.44
C GLY A 181 11.85 -5.48 -4.18
N ALA A 182 11.82 -5.94 -5.43
CA ALA A 182 10.59 -6.03 -6.19
C ALA A 182 10.52 -7.36 -6.93
N THR A 183 9.33 -7.97 -6.91
CA THR A 183 9.08 -9.21 -7.66
C THR A 183 7.73 -9.12 -8.37
N ILE A 184 7.70 -9.72 -9.57
CA ILE A 184 6.47 -9.96 -10.31
C ILE A 184 6.49 -11.44 -10.70
N GLY A 185 5.52 -12.19 -10.19
CA GLY A 185 5.42 -13.63 -10.39
C GLY A 185 4.01 -14.09 -10.72
N ARG A 186 3.81 -15.38 -10.69
CA ARG A 186 2.51 -16.06 -10.83
C ARG A 186 2.29 -16.99 -9.66
N LEU A 187 1.05 -17.46 -9.50
CA LEU A 187 0.73 -18.49 -8.51
C LEU A 187 1.56 -19.76 -8.80
N ASN A 188 2.01 -20.41 -7.72
CA ASN A 188 2.86 -21.59 -7.80
C ASN A 188 2.03 -22.83 -8.17
N GLU A 189 2.28 -23.37 -9.38
CA GLU A 189 1.55 -24.53 -9.89
C GLU A 189 1.92 -25.84 -9.14
N GLU A 190 3.13 -25.97 -8.64
CA GLU A 190 3.56 -27.15 -7.86
C GLU A 190 2.83 -27.21 -6.51
N GLU A 191 2.68 -26.07 -5.83
CA GLU A 191 1.89 -25.98 -4.61
C GLU A 191 0.42 -26.28 -4.87
N GLN A 192 -0.15 -25.78 -5.99
CA GLN A 192 -1.52 -26.12 -6.39
C GLN A 192 -1.67 -27.62 -6.65
N PHE A 193 -0.73 -28.23 -7.35
CA PHE A 193 -0.73 -29.66 -7.59
C PHE A 193 -0.69 -30.46 -6.27
N TYR A 194 0.17 -30.07 -5.33
CA TYR A 194 0.25 -30.68 -4.01
C TYR A 194 -1.07 -30.56 -3.24
N MET A 195 -1.67 -29.37 -3.19
CA MET A 195 -2.96 -29.18 -2.52
C MET A 195 -4.06 -30.01 -3.17
N ARG A 196 -4.11 -30.09 -4.50
CA ARG A 196 -5.06 -30.92 -5.22
C ARG A 196 -4.90 -32.42 -4.94
N SER A 197 -3.68 -32.89 -4.79
CA SER A 197 -3.42 -34.29 -4.41
C SER A 197 -3.94 -34.66 -3.02
N ARG A 198 -4.23 -33.64 -2.19
CA ARG A 198 -4.83 -33.76 -0.86
C ARG A 198 -6.35 -33.49 -0.84
N GLY A 199 -6.97 -33.39 -2.03
CA GLY A 199 -8.42 -33.21 -2.16
C GLY A 199 -8.91 -31.77 -2.14
N ILE A 200 -8.01 -30.76 -2.12
CA ILE A 200 -8.39 -29.35 -2.23
C ILE A 200 -8.69 -29.07 -3.72
N SER A 201 -9.77 -28.35 -4.00
CA SER A 201 -10.10 -27.95 -5.38
C SER A 201 -9.05 -27.00 -5.93
N LEU A 202 -8.92 -26.89 -7.27
CA LEU A 202 -8.01 -25.93 -7.89
C LEU A 202 -8.39 -24.49 -7.53
N GLU A 203 -9.69 -24.20 -7.45
CA GLU A 203 -10.20 -22.90 -7.06
C GLU A 203 -9.76 -22.56 -5.62
N ASP A 204 -10.01 -23.46 -4.67
CA ASP A 204 -9.61 -23.23 -3.28
C ASP A 204 -8.07 -23.13 -3.13
N ALA A 205 -7.31 -23.93 -3.87
CA ALA A 205 -5.86 -23.85 -3.84
C ALA A 205 -5.34 -22.47 -4.29
N LYS A 206 -5.92 -21.90 -5.35
CA LYS A 206 -5.59 -20.53 -5.79
C LYS A 206 -5.98 -19.48 -4.76
N VAL A 207 -7.18 -19.61 -4.18
CA VAL A 207 -7.66 -18.68 -3.13
C VAL A 207 -6.73 -18.72 -1.93
N LEU A 208 -6.35 -19.90 -1.44
CA LEU A 208 -5.44 -20.06 -0.32
C LEU A 208 -4.07 -19.42 -0.58
N GLN A 209 -3.50 -19.61 -1.78
CA GLN A 209 -2.24 -18.97 -2.14
C GLN A 209 -2.34 -17.45 -2.13
N MET A 210 -3.41 -16.88 -2.70
CA MET A 210 -3.61 -15.43 -2.76
C MET A 210 -3.80 -14.81 -1.37
N ILE A 211 -4.59 -15.47 -0.51
CA ILE A 211 -4.79 -15.00 0.87
C ILE A 211 -3.49 -15.07 1.66
N SER A 212 -2.77 -16.20 1.59
CA SER A 212 -1.48 -16.35 2.25
C SER A 212 -0.45 -15.31 1.75
N PHE A 213 -0.54 -14.92 0.48
CA PHE A 213 0.35 -13.92 -0.09
C PHE A 213 0.11 -12.53 0.50
N ILE A 214 -1.14 -12.11 0.71
CA ILE A 214 -1.47 -10.78 1.26
C ILE A 214 -1.48 -10.74 2.79
N ALA A 215 -1.58 -11.89 3.47
CA ALA A 215 -1.66 -11.99 4.93
C ALA A 215 -0.61 -11.15 5.68
N PRO A 216 0.68 -11.12 5.29
CA PRO A 216 1.68 -10.32 5.97
C PRO A 216 1.41 -8.82 6.01
N VAL A 217 0.58 -8.30 5.08
CA VAL A 217 0.12 -6.90 5.13
C VAL A 217 -1.00 -6.76 6.16
N LEU A 218 -1.96 -7.68 6.16
CA LEU A 218 -3.10 -7.63 7.07
C LEU A 218 -2.70 -7.82 8.54
N GLU A 219 -1.63 -8.57 8.82
CA GLU A 219 -1.08 -8.78 10.16
C GLU A 219 -0.63 -7.48 10.84
N ASN A 220 -0.41 -6.40 10.08
CA ASN A 220 -0.06 -5.08 10.62
C ASN A 220 -1.30 -4.24 11.02
N ILE A 221 -2.49 -4.76 10.89
CA ILE A 221 -3.71 -4.14 11.41
C ILE A 221 -3.79 -4.46 12.91
N GLN A 222 -3.78 -3.41 13.74
CA GLN A 222 -3.69 -3.55 15.19
C GLN A 222 -4.96 -4.10 15.81
N ASP A 223 -6.14 -3.67 15.34
CA ASP A 223 -7.41 -4.19 15.80
C ASP A 223 -7.67 -5.58 15.21
N GLU A 224 -7.76 -6.59 16.09
CA GLU A 224 -7.93 -8.00 15.71
C GLU A 224 -9.29 -8.24 15.05
N SER A 225 -10.35 -7.63 15.55
CA SER A 225 -11.69 -7.78 14.99
C SER A 225 -11.78 -7.18 13.58
N GLU A 226 -11.17 -6.00 13.39
CA GLU A 226 -11.11 -5.35 12.09
C GLU A 226 -10.25 -6.15 11.09
N ARG A 227 -9.11 -6.68 11.55
CA ARG A 227 -8.23 -7.56 10.76
C ARG A 227 -8.98 -8.80 10.27
N GLU A 228 -9.72 -9.49 11.15
CA GLU A 228 -10.51 -10.65 10.78
C GLU A 228 -11.62 -10.33 9.78
N GLN A 229 -12.36 -9.24 10.00
CA GLN A 229 -13.40 -8.79 9.07
C GLN A 229 -12.83 -8.48 7.68
N LEU A 230 -11.68 -7.79 7.62
CA LEU A 230 -11.03 -7.45 6.36
C LEU A 230 -10.46 -8.70 5.67
N ALA A 231 -9.91 -9.65 6.40
CA ALA A 231 -9.44 -10.91 5.85
C ALA A 231 -10.58 -11.70 5.19
N VAL A 232 -11.74 -11.79 5.84
CA VAL A 232 -12.94 -12.41 5.28
C VAL A 232 -13.42 -11.69 4.03
N ARG A 233 -13.44 -10.36 4.04
CA ARG A 233 -13.82 -9.55 2.86
C ARG A 233 -12.89 -9.76 1.69
N PHE A 234 -11.57 -9.82 1.93
CA PHE A 234 -10.60 -10.15 0.88
C PHE A 234 -10.80 -11.57 0.35
N GLU A 235 -11.05 -12.55 1.22
CA GLU A 235 -11.34 -13.92 0.79
C GLU A 235 -12.56 -13.97 -0.12
N GLU A 236 -13.68 -13.35 0.26
CA GLU A 236 -14.88 -13.29 -0.57
C GLU A 236 -14.64 -12.59 -1.92
N ALA A 237 -13.87 -11.51 -1.91
CA ALA A 237 -13.52 -10.77 -3.12
C ALA A 237 -12.63 -11.61 -4.05
N ILE A 238 -11.60 -12.25 -3.50
CA ILE A 238 -10.68 -13.13 -4.25
C ILE A 238 -11.42 -14.36 -4.82
N ARG A 239 -12.35 -14.96 -4.07
CA ARG A 239 -13.18 -16.08 -4.57
C ARG A 239 -14.01 -15.70 -5.79
N LYS A 240 -14.43 -14.44 -5.92
CA LYS A 240 -15.15 -13.96 -7.12
C LYS A 240 -14.23 -13.81 -8.34
N LEU A 241 -12.93 -13.59 -8.14
CA LEU A 241 -11.95 -13.45 -9.22
C LEU A 241 -11.50 -14.80 -9.81
N VAL A 242 -11.65 -15.88 -9.06
CA VAL A 242 -11.16 -17.22 -9.46
C VAL A 242 -12.24 -18.03 -10.18
N LYS A 243 -13.50 -17.64 -10.06
CA LYS A 243 -14.63 -18.24 -10.78
C LYS A 243 -14.64 -17.84 -12.25
#